data_0d18f94b5e46bc4dc9f7ffda54bf64ba
#
_entry.id   0d18f94b5e46bc4dc9f7ffda54bf64ba
#
_cell.length_a   1.000
_cell.length_b   1.000
_cell.length_c   1.000
_cell.angle_alpha   90.00
_cell.angle_beta   90.00
_cell.angle_gamma   90.00
#
_symmetry.space_group_name_H-M   'P 1'
#
loop_
_entity.id
_entity.type
_entity.pdbx_description
1 polymer ?
#
loop_
_entity_poly.entity_id
_entity_poly.type
_entity_poly.pdbx_seq_one_letter_code
_entity_poly.pdbx_strand_id
1 'polypeptide(L)'
;MGLETVLERIRDTGKAEAEVIVEEGRRERDRFLGEARAEGDALVARRVAEAHEQAARRRVQDLARAELDARKIGLAAQEEVLNAVRAKVRERLAANPNPQALRKLLVRHAAEWKAGRVYCNARDAPDVRASVGSNFGDTIDCIGGIVIESGDGSMRLDLTYDSLLSDLWGDMIKEVASRLWPRA
;
A
#
# COMPACT_ATOMS: atom_id res chain seq x y z
N MET A 1 -32.78 47.62 88.38
CA MET A 1 -32.21 46.67 87.42
C MET A 1 -30.67 46.63 87.66
N GLY A 2 -30.21 45.51 88.16
CA GLY A 2 -28.82 45.38 88.56
C GLY A 2 -27.84 45.28 87.35
N LEU A 3 -26.62 45.71 87.55
CA LEU A 3 -25.53 45.65 86.55
C LEU A 3 -25.34 44.26 85.99
N GLU A 4 -25.58 43.21 86.75
CA GLU A 4 -25.56 41.79 86.33
C GLU A 4 -26.54 41.45 85.21
N THR A 5 -27.74 41.97 85.23
CA THR A 5 -28.76 41.71 84.16
C THR A 5 -28.37 42.37 82.85
N VAL A 6 -27.69 43.49 82.88
CA VAL A 6 -27.18 44.14 81.66
C VAL A 6 -25.98 43.39 81.07
N LEU A 7 -25.08 42.87 81.90
CA LEU A 7 -23.95 42.05 81.45
C LEU A 7 -24.42 40.69 80.84
N GLU A 8 -25.39 40.04 81.47
CA GLU A 8 -25.99 38.82 80.88
C GLU A 8 -26.59 39.11 79.53
N ARG A 9 -27.33 40.18 79.36
CA ARG A 9 -27.96 40.55 78.08
C ARG A 9 -26.94 40.85 76.99
N ILE A 10 -25.84 41.55 77.34
CA ILE A 10 -24.72 41.80 76.38
C ILE A 10 -24.07 40.48 75.95
N ARG A 11 -23.88 39.57 76.90
CA ARG A 11 -23.29 38.26 76.63
C ARG A 11 -24.15 37.36 75.75
N ASP A 12 -25.44 37.35 76.00
CA ASP A 12 -26.38 36.58 75.23
C ASP A 12 -26.57 37.14 73.82
N THR A 13 -26.58 38.47 73.71
CA THR A 13 -26.59 39.10 72.35
C THR A 13 -25.31 38.78 71.58
N GLY A 14 -24.14 38.88 72.20
CA GLY A 14 -22.86 38.58 71.59
C GLY A 14 -22.71 37.10 71.19
N LYS A 15 -23.28 36.17 71.97
CA LYS A 15 -23.34 34.75 71.59
C LYS A 15 -24.27 34.52 70.38
N ALA A 16 -25.44 35.12 70.36
CA ALA A 16 -26.38 34.99 69.26
C ALA A 16 -25.81 35.55 67.94
N GLU A 17 -25.13 36.71 68.01
CA GLU A 17 -24.46 37.28 66.83
C GLU A 17 -23.28 36.39 66.35
N ALA A 18 -22.50 35.81 67.27
CA ALA A 18 -21.44 34.86 66.89
C ALA A 18 -21.98 33.59 66.26
N GLU A 19 -23.10 33.04 66.76
CA GLU A 19 -23.76 31.86 66.15
C GLU A 19 -24.26 32.14 64.72
N VAL A 20 -24.82 33.32 64.49
CA VAL A 20 -25.28 33.73 63.14
C VAL A 20 -24.08 33.78 62.17
N ILE A 21 -22.99 34.43 62.56
CA ILE A 21 -21.78 34.53 61.71
C ILE A 21 -21.18 33.14 61.40
N VAL A 22 -21.10 32.24 62.40
CA VAL A 22 -20.62 30.87 62.20
C VAL A 22 -21.53 30.10 61.24
N GLU A 23 -22.86 30.27 61.37
CA GLU A 23 -23.82 29.58 60.52
C GLU A 23 -23.80 30.12 59.11
N GLU A 24 -23.66 31.42 58.90
CA GLU A 24 -23.44 32.01 57.56
C GLU A 24 -22.14 31.51 56.93
N GLY A 25 -21.05 31.47 57.67
CA GLY A 25 -19.77 30.93 57.21
C GLY A 25 -19.85 29.45 56.81
N ARG A 26 -20.62 28.64 57.56
CA ARG A 26 -20.89 27.25 57.21
C ARG A 26 -21.67 27.13 55.90
N ARG A 27 -22.72 27.92 55.72
CA ARG A 27 -23.53 27.92 54.49
C ARG A 27 -22.73 28.35 53.29
N GLU A 28 -21.88 29.35 53.45
CA GLU A 28 -21.02 29.83 52.35
C GLU A 28 -19.94 28.77 51.97
N ARG A 29 -19.33 28.13 52.95
CA ARG A 29 -18.41 26.99 52.73
C ARG A 29 -19.11 25.85 51.97
N ASP A 30 -20.32 25.45 52.39
CA ASP A 30 -21.03 24.33 51.81
C ASP A 30 -21.49 24.65 50.38
N ARG A 31 -21.85 25.93 50.11
CA ARG A 31 -22.09 26.40 48.76
C ARG A 31 -20.84 26.28 47.87
N PHE A 32 -19.71 26.79 48.31
CA PHE A 32 -18.43 26.72 47.61
C PHE A 32 -18.00 25.27 47.31
N LEU A 33 -18.14 24.38 48.26
CA LEU A 33 -17.83 22.96 48.07
C LEU A 33 -18.78 22.30 47.11
N GLY A 34 -20.05 22.68 47.13
CA GLY A 34 -21.07 22.20 46.18
C GLY A 34 -20.75 22.63 44.73
N GLU A 35 -20.44 23.90 44.53
CA GLU A 35 -20.08 24.46 43.23
C GLU A 35 -18.78 23.79 42.69
N ALA A 36 -17.74 23.68 43.51
CA ALA A 36 -16.48 23.06 43.12
C ALA A 36 -16.63 21.56 42.72
N ARG A 37 -17.49 20.83 43.45
CA ARG A 37 -17.81 19.43 43.11
C ARG A 37 -18.56 19.34 41.82
N ALA A 38 -19.55 20.18 41.60
CA ALA A 38 -20.34 20.20 40.35
C ALA A 38 -19.45 20.53 39.13
N GLU A 39 -18.53 21.50 39.25
CA GLU A 39 -17.55 21.82 38.21
C GLU A 39 -16.60 20.66 37.95
N GLY A 40 -16.10 20.00 39.01
CA GLY A 40 -15.24 18.81 38.91
C GLY A 40 -15.92 17.66 38.18
N ASP A 41 -17.15 17.35 38.58
CA ASP A 41 -17.94 16.28 37.93
C ASP A 41 -18.23 16.60 36.45
N ALA A 42 -18.58 17.85 36.14
CA ALA A 42 -18.78 18.29 34.76
C ALA A 42 -17.49 18.19 33.92
N LEU A 43 -16.33 18.54 34.49
CA LEU A 43 -15.04 18.39 33.81
C LEU A 43 -14.71 16.93 33.54
N VAL A 44 -14.88 16.05 34.52
CA VAL A 44 -14.66 14.61 34.37
C VAL A 44 -15.58 14.04 33.29
N ALA A 45 -16.88 14.35 33.34
CA ALA A 45 -17.84 13.88 32.34
C ALA A 45 -17.44 14.31 30.91
N ARG A 46 -17.04 15.57 30.73
CA ARG A 46 -16.56 16.08 29.44
C ARG A 46 -15.30 15.34 28.96
N ARG A 47 -14.33 15.12 29.83
CA ARG A 47 -13.09 14.41 29.48
C ARG A 47 -13.33 12.94 29.13
N VAL A 48 -14.23 12.29 29.82
CA VAL A 48 -14.65 10.92 29.50
C VAL A 48 -15.34 10.86 28.13
N ALA A 49 -16.24 11.79 27.85
CA ALA A 49 -16.91 11.87 26.54
C ALA A 49 -15.89 12.12 25.40
N GLU A 50 -14.99 13.08 25.57
CA GLU A 50 -13.91 13.34 24.61
C GLU A 50 -13.02 12.10 24.37
N ALA A 51 -12.65 11.38 25.43
CA ALA A 51 -11.84 10.16 25.34
C ALA A 51 -12.57 9.04 24.59
N HIS A 52 -13.86 8.85 24.84
CA HIS A 52 -14.70 7.88 24.11
C HIS A 52 -14.79 8.22 22.62
N GLU A 53 -15.00 9.49 22.28
CA GLU A 53 -15.04 9.92 20.88
C GLU A 53 -13.71 9.70 20.17
N GLN A 54 -12.59 10.06 20.82
CA GLN A 54 -11.24 9.81 20.27
C GLN A 54 -10.98 8.31 20.09
N ALA A 55 -11.35 7.48 21.04
CA ALA A 55 -11.20 6.03 20.96
C ALA A 55 -12.03 5.44 19.81
N ALA A 56 -13.27 5.91 19.62
CA ALA A 56 -14.11 5.50 18.50
C ALA A 56 -13.51 5.86 17.13
N ARG A 57 -13.01 7.11 17.01
CA ARG A 57 -12.34 7.55 15.76
C ARG A 57 -11.06 6.72 15.47
N ARG A 58 -10.24 6.48 16.50
CA ARG A 58 -9.04 5.63 16.36
C ARG A 58 -9.40 4.22 15.90
N ARG A 59 -10.40 3.61 16.52
CA ARG A 59 -10.85 2.26 16.12
C ARG A 59 -11.21 2.16 14.64
N VAL A 60 -11.93 3.15 14.11
CA VAL A 60 -12.27 3.18 12.67
C VAL A 60 -11.01 3.30 11.80
N GLN A 61 -10.09 4.18 12.17
CA GLN A 61 -8.82 4.35 11.45
C GLN A 61 -7.95 3.09 11.48
N ASP A 62 -7.83 2.45 12.64
CA ASP A 62 -7.03 1.25 12.81
C ASP A 62 -7.60 0.07 12.03
N LEU A 63 -8.94 -0.10 12.01
CA LEU A 63 -9.60 -1.11 11.19
C LEU A 63 -9.37 -0.88 9.70
N ALA A 64 -9.57 0.35 9.22
CA ALA A 64 -9.33 0.69 7.82
C ALA A 64 -7.87 0.45 7.41
N ARG A 65 -6.92 0.80 8.29
CA ARG A 65 -5.49 0.54 8.08
C ARG A 65 -5.19 -0.96 8.02
N ALA A 66 -5.72 -1.73 8.96
CA ALA A 66 -5.53 -3.18 8.98
C ALA A 66 -6.09 -3.87 7.72
N GLU A 67 -7.25 -3.42 7.22
CA GLU A 67 -7.83 -3.91 5.96
C GLU A 67 -6.93 -3.59 4.76
N LEU A 68 -6.38 -2.37 4.69
CA LEU A 68 -5.46 -1.99 3.62
C LEU A 68 -4.17 -2.81 3.67
N ASP A 69 -3.62 -3.02 4.85
CA ASP A 69 -2.40 -3.80 5.02
C ASP A 69 -2.62 -5.28 4.67
N ALA A 70 -3.76 -5.86 5.04
CA ALA A 70 -4.14 -7.20 4.64
C ALA A 70 -4.27 -7.34 3.11
N ARG A 71 -4.90 -6.36 2.44
CA ARG A 71 -4.99 -6.34 0.97
C ARG A 71 -3.62 -6.23 0.32
N LYS A 72 -2.71 -5.38 0.84
CA LYS A 72 -1.34 -5.26 0.32
C LYS A 72 -0.58 -6.57 0.40
N ILE A 73 -0.67 -7.29 1.53
CA ILE A 73 -0.04 -8.59 1.70
C ILE A 73 -0.57 -9.59 0.66
N GLY A 74 -1.90 -9.65 0.48
CA GLY A 74 -2.52 -10.50 -0.52
C GLY A 74 -2.07 -10.18 -1.95
N LEU A 75 -2.03 -8.90 -2.32
CA LEU A 75 -1.57 -8.47 -3.64
C LEU A 75 -0.08 -8.74 -3.86
N ALA A 76 0.77 -8.52 -2.85
CA ALA A 76 2.19 -8.83 -2.94
C ALA A 76 2.43 -10.34 -3.18
N ALA A 77 1.73 -11.20 -2.45
CA ALA A 77 1.81 -12.64 -2.67
C ALA A 77 1.34 -13.06 -4.09
N GLN A 78 0.30 -12.42 -4.61
CA GLN A 78 -0.15 -12.66 -5.98
C GLN A 78 0.88 -12.21 -7.00
N GLU A 79 1.52 -11.06 -6.79
CA GLU A 79 2.59 -10.54 -7.65
C GLU A 79 3.81 -11.48 -7.67
N GLU A 80 4.22 -11.98 -6.51
CA GLU A 80 5.30 -12.97 -6.41
C GLU A 80 5.01 -14.24 -7.25
N VAL A 81 3.79 -14.78 -7.16
CA VAL A 81 3.39 -15.95 -7.95
C VAL A 81 3.39 -15.64 -9.44
N LEU A 82 2.87 -14.49 -9.87
CA LEU A 82 2.89 -14.08 -11.28
C LEU A 82 4.32 -13.90 -11.80
N ASN A 83 5.20 -13.31 -11.02
CA ASN A 83 6.61 -13.16 -11.35
C ASN A 83 7.31 -14.52 -11.46
N ALA A 84 7.00 -15.46 -10.56
CA ALA A 84 7.52 -16.84 -10.63
C ALA A 84 7.06 -17.56 -11.90
N VAL A 85 5.79 -17.39 -12.31
CA VAL A 85 5.27 -17.92 -13.58
C VAL A 85 6.03 -17.33 -14.76
N ARG A 86 6.20 -16.00 -14.79
CA ARG A 86 6.95 -15.30 -15.84
C ARG A 86 8.39 -15.81 -15.93
N ALA A 87 9.07 -15.95 -14.80
CA ALA A 87 10.43 -16.48 -14.74
C ALA A 87 10.50 -17.93 -15.28
N LYS A 88 9.51 -18.76 -14.94
CA LYS A 88 9.43 -20.15 -15.42
C LYS A 88 9.17 -20.25 -16.90
N VAL A 89 8.35 -19.36 -17.46
CA VAL A 89 8.14 -19.26 -18.92
C VAL A 89 9.45 -18.88 -19.62
N ARG A 90 10.15 -17.87 -19.10
CA ARG A 90 11.45 -17.43 -19.60
C ARG A 90 12.49 -18.56 -19.59
N GLU A 91 12.57 -19.28 -18.48
CA GLU A 91 13.47 -20.45 -18.36
C GLU A 91 13.15 -21.54 -19.40
N ARG A 92 11.87 -21.85 -19.61
CA ARG A 92 11.44 -22.82 -20.63
C ARG A 92 11.74 -22.39 -22.04
N LEU A 93 11.55 -21.10 -22.36
CA LEU A 93 11.92 -20.56 -23.69
C LEU A 93 13.43 -20.60 -23.89
N ALA A 94 14.22 -20.32 -22.88
CA ALA A 94 15.68 -20.43 -22.91
C ALA A 94 16.15 -21.87 -23.10
N ALA A 95 15.51 -22.85 -22.44
CA ALA A 95 15.91 -24.26 -22.48
C ALA A 95 15.51 -24.98 -23.77
N ASN A 96 14.44 -24.53 -24.43
CA ASN A 96 13.86 -25.22 -25.61
C ASN A 96 14.05 -24.39 -26.88
N PRO A 97 15.05 -24.69 -27.71
CA PRO A 97 15.20 -24.05 -29.03
C PRO A 97 13.98 -24.37 -29.89
N ASN A 98 13.50 -23.37 -30.63
CA ASN A 98 12.38 -23.54 -31.54
C ASN A 98 12.74 -23.06 -32.96
N PRO A 99 13.45 -23.88 -33.77
CA PRO A 99 13.87 -23.51 -35.10
C PRO A 99 12.68 -23.21 -36.04
N GLN A 100 11.53 -23.84 -35.81
CA GLN A 100 10.32 -23.59 -36.62
C GLN A 100 9.75 -22.19 -36.35
N ALA A 101 9.73 -21.73 -35.09
CA ALA A 101 9.33 -20.37 -34.73
C ALA A 101 10.28 -19.33 -35.32
N LEU A 102 11.60 -19.56 -35.24
CA LEU A 102 12.62 -18.71 -35.86
C LEU A 102 12.41 -18.58 -37.38
N ARG A 103 12.20 -19.69 -38.07
CA ARG A 103 11.93 -19.69 -39.53
C ARG A 103 10.66 -18.92 -39.86
N LYS A 104 9.59 -19.06 -39.05
CA LYS A 104 8.37 -18.29 -39.25
C LYS A 104 8.59 -16.78 -39.07
N LEU A 105 9.38 -16.38 -38.07
CA LEU A 105 9.74 -14.98 -37.88
C LEU A 105 10.54 -14.44 -39.07
N LEU A 106 11.55 -15.18 -39.54
CA LEU A 106 12.36 -14.79 -40.68
C LEU A 106 11.53 -14.70 -41.98
N VAL A 107 10.60 -15.62 -42.19
CA VAL A 107 9.72 -15.56 -43.38
C VAL A 107 8.79 -14.35 -43.30
N ARG A 108 8.23 -14.09 -42.13
CA ARG A 108 7.30 -12.98 -41.93
C ARG A 108 7.95 -11.60 -42.13
N HIS A 109 9.21 -11.49 -41.73
CA HIS A 109 10.00 -10.25 -41.79
C HIS A 109 11.08 -10.28 -42.89
N ALA A 110 10.77 -10.97 -44.00
CA ALA A 110 11.72 -11.15 -45.11
C ALA A 110 12.11 -9.85 -45.81
N ALA A 111 11.20 -8.88 -45.85
CA ALA A 111 11.47 -7.58 -46.46
C ALA A 111 12.50 -6.78 -45.68
N GLU A 112 12.36 -6.80 -44.38
CA GLU A 112 13.20 -6.03 -43.43
C GLU A 112 14.62 -6.61 -43.37
N TRP A 113 14.78 -7.92 -43.14
CA TRP A 113 16.09 -8.49 -42.98
C TRP A 113 16.92 -8.61 -44.26
N LYS A 114 16.28 -8.76 -45.45
CA LYS A 114 16.97 -8.79 -46.74
C LYS A 114 17.70 -7.48 -47.06
N ALA A 115 17.18 -6.37 -46.56
CA ALA A 115 17.78 -5.04 -46.68
C ALA A 115 18.69 -4.67 -45.52
N GLY A 116 18.88 -5.59 -44.56
CA GLY A 116 19.56 -5.32 -43.29
C GLY A 116 20.43 -6.45 -42.77
N ARG A 117 20.58 -6.47 -41.44
CA ARG A 117 21.34 -7.50 -40.71
C ARG A 117 20.48 -8.15 -39.65
N VAL A 118 20.72 -9.44 -39.40
CA VAL A 118 20.01 -10.23 -38.40
C VAL A 118 20.98 -10.64 -37.29
N TYR A 119 20.57 -10.40 -36.07
CA TYR A 119 21.27 -10.80 -34.87
C TYR A 119 20.44 -11.83 -34.10
N CYS A 120 21.08 -12.78 -33.44
CA CYS A 120 20.42 -13.76 -32.58
C CYS A 120 21.35 -14.23 -31.48
N ASN A 121 20.88 -15.10 -30.60
CA ASN A 121 21.75 -15.69 -29.60
C ASN A 121 22.72 -16.72 -30.21
N ALA A 122 23.81 -17.04 -29.49
CA ALA A 122 24.82 -17.97 -29.96
C ALA A 122 24.29 -19.39 -30.26
N ARG A 123 23.25 -19.83 -29.51
CA ARG A 123 22.62 -21.14 -29.68
C ARG A 123 21.87 -21.25 -31.03
N ASP A 124 21.13 -20.20 -31.40
CA ASP A 124 20.29 -20.17 -32.59
C ASP A 124 21.06 -19.71 -33.83
N ALA A 125 22.31 -19.23 -33.68
CA ALA A 125 23.15 -18.72 -34.76
C ALA A 125 23.37 -19.68 -35.95
N PRO A 126 23.55 -20.99 -35.78
CA PRO A 126 23.70 -21.90 -36.92
C PRO A 126 22.46 -21.92 -37.78
N ASP A 127 21.26 -22.00 -37.23
CA ASP A 127 19.98 -22.07 -37.97
C ASP A 127 19.67 -20.73 -38.65
N VAL A 128 19.93 -19.61 -37.98
CA VAL A 128 19.73 -18.26 -38.52
C VAL A 128 20.71 -18.00 -39.65
N ARG A 129 22.01 -18.31 -39.50
CA ARG A 129 23.00 -18.18 -40.60
C ARG A 129 22.68 -18.98 -41.81
N ALA A 130 22.20 -20.22 -41.64
CA ALA A 130 21.76 -21.05 -42.76
C ALA A 130 20.57 -20.44 -43.52
N SER A 131 19.73 -19.64 -42.83
CA SER A 131 18.54 -19.04 -43.41
C SER A 131 18.77 -17.66 -44.04
N VAL A 132 19.66 -16.83 -43.46
CA VAL A 132 19.88 -15.43 -43.90
C VAL A 132 21.21 -15.20 -44.65
N GLY A 133 22.12 -16.17 -44.60
CA GLY A 133 23.39 -16.10 -45.31
C GLY A 133 24.25 -14.91 -44.92
N SER A 134 24.64 -14.09 -45.91
CA SER A 134 25.47 -12.88 -45.71
C SER A 134 24.83 -11.76 -44.87
N ASN A 135 23.51 -11.82 -44.66
CA ASN A 135 22.80 -10.84 -43.83
C ASN A 135 22.89 -11.15 -42.33
N PHE A 136 23.59 -12.20 -41.96
CA PHE A 136 23.89 -12.44 -40.54
C PHE A 136 24.88 -11.39 -40.02
N GLY A 137 24.46 -10.68 -38.94
CA GLY A 137 25.28 -9.66 -38.30
C GLY A 137 26.25 -10.27 -37.29
N ASP A 138 25.76 -10.54 -36.10
CA ASP A 138 26.54 -11.11 -34.98
C ASP A 138 25.63 -11.77 -33.95
N THR A 139 26.21 -12.33 -32.91
CA THR A 139 25.52 -12.90 -31.77
C THR A 139 25.25 -11.83 -30.69
N ILE A 140 24.06 -11.90 -30.09
CA ILE A 140 23.63 -11.05 -29.00
C ILE A 140 23.24 -11.90 -27.79
N ASP A 141 23.29 -11.30 -26.60
CA ASP A 141 22.83 -11.95 -25.38
C ASP A 141 21.31 -11.80 -25.26
N CYS A 142 20.57 -12.89 -25.52
CA CYS A 142 19.14 -13.02 -25.36
C CYS A 142 18.76 -14.49 -25.15
N ILE A 143 17.55 -14.75 -24.63
CA ILE A 143 17.08 -16.14 -24.42
C ILE A 143 16.68 -16.86 -25.73
N GLY A 144 16.56 -16.13 -26.86
CA GLY A 144 16.25 -16.64 -28.19
C GLY A 144 15.50 -15.61 -29.01
N GLY A 145 15.16 -15.96 -30.25
CA GLY A 145 14.57 -15.02 -31.20
C GLY A 145 15.64 -14.28 -32.03
N ILE A 146 15.21 -13.19 -32.69
CA ILE A 146 16.06 -12.42 -33.60
C ILE A 146 15.91 -10.92 -33.38
N VAL A 147 16.93 -10.16 -33.70
CA VAL A 147 16.88 -8.71 -33.90
C VAL A 147 17.22 -8.41 -35.34
N ILE A 148 16.43 -7.57 -35.99
CA ILE A 148 16.66 -7.14 -37.36
C ILE A 148 17.02 -5.65 -37.31
N GLU A 149 18.13 -5.29 -37.98
CA GLU A 149 18.57 -3.91 -38.12
C GLU A 149 18.67 -3.56 -39.59
N SER A 150 18.07 -2.43 -40.00
CA SER A 150 18.16 -1.95 -41.38
C SER A 150 19.59 -1.63 -41.76
N GLY A 151 19.91 -1.71 -43.06
CA GLY A 151 21.29 -1.50 -43.55
C GLY A 151 21.84 -0.10 -43.31
N ASP A 152 20.98 0.88 -43.14
CA ASP A 152 21.31 2.27 -42.79
C ASP A 152 21.28 2.54 -41.26
N GLY A 153 20.97 1.51 -40.44
CA GLY A 153 20.88 1.64 -38.99
C GLY A 153 19.69 2.45 -38.47
N SER A 154 18.78 2.88 -39.36
CA SER A 154 17.66 3.74 -38.98
C SER A 154 16.52 3.01 -38.28
N MET A 155 16.38 1.70 -38.49
CA MET A 155 15.34 0.87 -37.92
C MET A 155 15.96 -0.37 -37.25
N ARG A 156 15.49 -0.64 -36.04
CA ARG A 156 15.81 -1.86 -35.29
C ARG A 156 14.52 -2.51 -34.81
N LEU A 157 14.29 -3.73 -35.26
CA LEU A 157 13.13 -4.53 -34.89
C LEU A 157 13.58 -5.64 -33.94
N ASP A 158 13.17 -5.55 -32.69
CA ASP A 158 13.49 -6.53 -31.66
C ASP A 158 12.38 -7.58 -31.56
N LEU A 159 12.68 -8.78 -32.06
CA LEU A 159 11.82 -9.96 -32.02
C LEU A 159 12.42 -11.05 -31.14
N THR A 160 13.19 -10.65 -30.13
CA THR A 160 13.68 -11.59 -29.12
C THR A 160 12.53 -12.11 -28.27
N TYR A 161 12.67 -13.32 -27.74
CA TYR A 161 11.66 -13.88 -26.84
C TYR A 161 11.52 -13.07 -25.53
N ASP A 162 12.58 -12.37 -25.11
CA ASP A 162 12.52 -11.44 -23.99
C ASP A 162 11.59 -10.27 -24.26
N SER A 163 11.73 -9.63 -25.42
CA SER A 163 10.88 -8.51 -25.86
C SER A 163 9.45 -8.96 -26.09
N LEU A 164 9.25 -10.01 -26.85
CA LEU A 164 7.92 -10.57 -27.14
C LEU A 164 7.19 -10.99 -25.85
N LEU A 165 7.88 -11.63 -24.91
CA LEU A 165 7.29 -11.99 -23.62
C LEU A 165 6.92 -10.76 -22.82
N SER A 166 7.73 -9.71 -22.85
CA SER A 166 7.44 -8.45 -22.15
C SER A 166 6.18 -7.78 -22.72
N ASP A 167 6.07 -7.70 -24.04
CA ASP A 167 4.95 -7.07 -24.72
C ASP A 167 3.63 -7.84 -24.48
N LEU A 168 3.68 -9.16 -24.62
CA LEU A 168 2.52 -10.02 -24.44
C LEU A 168 2.11 -10.20 -22.98
N TRP A 169 3.02 -10.02 -22.03
CA TRP A 169 2.75 -10.28 -20.62
C TRP A 169 1.61 -9.43 -20.07
N GLY A 170 1.53 -8.15 -20.50
CA GLY A 170 0.45 -7.24 -20.10
C GLY A 170 -0.93 -7.74 -20.47
N ASP A 171 -1.05 -8.34 -21.67
CA ASP A 171 -2.32 -8.89 -22.16
C ASP A 171 -2.64 -10.25 -21.53
N MET A 172 -1.63 -11.08 -21.30
CA MET A 172 -1.79 -12.43 -20.77
C MET A 172 -1.98 -12.48 -19.25
N ILE A 173 -1.56 -11.47 -18.52
CA ILE A 173 -1.57 -11.47 -17.04
C ILE A 173 -2.97 -11.74 -16.48
N LYS A 174 -4.01 -11.20 -17.11
CA LYS A 174 -5.41 -11.40 -16.69
C LYS A 174 -5.85 -12.86 -16.84
N GLU A 175 -5.47 -13.49 -17.94
CA GLU A 175 -5.79 -14.90 -18.22
C GLU A 175 -5.02 -15.81 -17.26
N VAL A 176 -3.73 -15.55 -17.06
CA VAL A 176 -2.90 -16.28 -16.09
C VAL A 176 -3.48 -16.17 -14.68
N ALA A 177 -3.83 -14.94 -14.24
CA ALA A 177 -4.44 -14.71 -12.94
C ALA A 177 -5.78 -15.43 -12.78
N SER A 178 -6.64 -15.44 -13.81
CA SER A 178 -7.93 -16.15 -13.74
C SER A 178 -7.79 -17.67 -13.65
N ARG A 179 -6.70 -18.23 -14.16
CA ARG A 179 -6.39 -19.66 -14.05
C ARG A 179 -5.79 -20.03 -12.70
N LEU A 180 -4.98 -19.13 -12.13
CA LEU A 180 -4.37 -19.34 -10.81
C LEU A 180 -5.37 -19.13 -9.67
N TRP A 181 -6.26 -18.16 -9.82
CA TRP A 181 -7.29 -17.80 -8.84
C TRP A 181 -8.67 -17.75 -9.50
N PRO A 182 -9.27 -18.91 -9.80
CA PRO A 182 -10.62 -18.93 -10.35
C PRO A 182 -11.59 -18.30 -9.35
N ARG A 183 -12.38 -17.36 -9.81
CA ARG A 183 -13.48 -16.82 -8.98
C ARG A 183 -14.47 -17.94 -8.72
N ALA A 184 -14.72 -18.23 -7.44
CA ALA A 184 -15.77 -19.16 -7.02
C ALA A 184 -17.16 -18.59 -7.38
#